data_b2e6345aef896bc83e21adcf5fa90285
#
_entry.id   b2e6345aef896bc83e21adcf5fa90285
#
_cell.length_a   1.000
_cell.length_b   1.000
_cell.length_c   1.000
_cell.angle_alpha   90.00
_cell.angle_beta   90.00
_cell.angle_gamma   90.00
#
_symmetry.space_group_name_H-M   'P 1'
#
loop_
_entity.id
_entity.type
_entity.pdbx_description
1 polymer ?
#
loop_
_entity_poly.entity_id
_entity_poly.type
_entity_poly.pdbx_seq_one_letter_code
_entity_poly.pdbx_strand_id
1 'polypeptide(L)'
;MRKNYIIKDARRILAEQIRDNGMNTMNKNPITNATGLSAIIPKDNDGYCTVYKMDCEDGLGLMTVYQVYPGIQLIYNDFEATSCYWDGTIDKNVLEINHCREGREGSVLQSGSCLYLGEGDLSIHTMDNCASEMAFPLRHYRGISVVLDLELVSQNP
;
A
#
# COMPACT_ATOMS: atom_id res chain seq x y z
N MET A 1 -7.78 -7.11 -21.56
CA MET A 1 -7.03 -8.37 -21.31
C MET A 1 -5.58 -8.22 -20.80
N ARG A 2 -5.02 -7.00 -20.63
CA ARG A 2 -3.61 -6.82 -20.15
C ARG A 2 -3.45 -6.66 -18.61
N LYS A 3 -4.53 -6.44 -17.85
CA LYS A 3 -4.45 -6.13 -16.40
C LYS A 3 -4.12 -7.32 -15.49
N ASN A 4 -4.38 -8.55 -15.91
CA ASN A 4 -4.12 -9.75 -15.09
C ASN A 4 -2.66 -10.25 -15.15
N TYR A 5 -1.85 -9.77 -16.08
CA TYR A 5 -0.45 -10.20 -16.21
C TYR A 5 0.47 -9.57 -15.17
N ILE A 6 0.28 -8.29 -14.86
CA ILE A 6 1.16 -7.56 -13.91
C ILE A 6 1.03 -8.13 -12.50
N ILE A 7 -0.20 -8.44 -12.05
CA ILE A 7 -0.44 -8.98 -10.69
C ILE A 7 0.08 -10.43 -10.58
N LYS A 8 -0.08 -11.25 -11.62
CA LYS A 8 0.46 -12.62 -11.64
C LYS A 8 1.99 -12.63 -11.65
N ASP A 9 2.62 -11.70 -12.36
CA ASP A 9 4.07 -11.60 -12.40
C ASP A 9 4.64 -11.11 -11.07
N ALA A 10 4.01 -10.15 -10.39
CA ALA A 10 4.42 -9.72 -9.06
C ALA A 10 4.34 -10.86 -8.02
N ARG A 11 3.27 -11.66 -8.04
CA ARG A 11 3.13 -12.83 -7.16
C ARG A 11 4.16 -13.93 -7.47
N ARG A 12 4.50 -14.15 -8.74
CA ARG A 12 5.51 -15.13 -9.15
C ARG A 12 6.90 -14.68 -8.76
N ILE A 13 7.26 -13.44 -9.02
CA ILE A 13 8.53 -12.82 -8.66
C ILE A 13 8.71 -12.88 -7.14
N LEU A 14 7.65 -12.59 -6.38
CA LEU A 14 7.67 -12.65 -4.92
C LEU A 14 7.93 -14.08 -4.42
N ALA A 15 7.26 -15.09 -4.99
CA ALA A 15 7.46 -16.49 -4.59
C ALA A 15 8.88 -16.99 -4.89
N GLU A 16 9.52 -16.48 -5.94
CA GLU A 16 10.90 -16.77 -6.30
C GLU A 16 11.89 -16.03 -5.37
N GLN A 17 11.61 -14.78 -5.00
CA GLN A 17 12.48 -13.95 -4.13
C GLN A 17 12.42 -14.32 -2.65
N ILE A 18 11.27 -14.82 -2.15
CA ILE A 18 11.18 -15.36 -0.77
C ILE A 18 12.09 -16.58 -0.60
N ARG A 19 12.43 -17.28 -1.67
CA ARG A 19 13.38 -18.42 -1.64
C ARG A 19 14.83 -18.00 -1.64
N ASP A 20 15.18 -16.81 -2.15
CA ASP A 20 16.56 -16.43 -2.44
C ASP A 20 17.17 -15.34 -1.54
N ASN A 21 16.40 -14.58 -0.75
CA ASN A 21 16.94 -13.41 -0.03
C ASN A 21 16.59 -13.34 1.46
N GLY A 22 17.51 -13.79 2.29
CA GLY A 22 17.79 -13.07 3.52
C GLY A 22 18.86 -12.00 3.20
N MET A 23 18.48 -10.72 3.06
CA MET A 23 19.31 -9.56 3.44
C MET A 23 18.80 -8.21 2.91
N ASN A 24 18.87 -7.27 3.82
CA ASN A 24 18.58 -5.84 3.85
C ASN A 24 19.23 -4.98 2.77
N THR A 25 18.51 -3.96 2.24
CA THR A 25 19.07 -2.61 2.00
C THR A 25 17.97 -1.55 2.04
N MET A 26 18.18 -0.53 2.87
CA MET A 26 17.29 0.64 3.06
C MET A 26 17.43 1.62 1.90
N ASN A 27 16.30 2.08 1.36
CA ASN A 27 16.24 3.28 0.53
C ASN A 27 15.11 4.20 1.04
N LYS A 28 15.43 5.51 1.17
CA LYS A 28 14.56 6.50 1.82
C LYS A 28 13.45 6.97 0.89
N ASN A 29 12.24 6.47 1.10
CA ASN A 29 10.98 7.04 0.60
C ASN A 29 10.08 7.41 1.80
N PRO A 30 9.21 8.41 1.75
CA PRO A 30 8.41 8.86 2.90
C PRO A 30 7.55 7.76 3.55
N ILE A 31 7.21 6.70 2.80
CA ILE A 31 6.50 5.53 3.33
C ILE A 31 7.46 4.53 4.01
N THR A 32 8.77 4.63 3.84
CA THR A 32 9.76 3.59 4.21
C THR A 32 10.24 3.62 5.66
N ASN A 33 9.79 4.55 6.48
CA ASN A 33 10.14 4.58 7.90
C ASN A 33 9.13 3.83 8.80
N ALA A 34 8.19 3.11 8.19
CA ALA A 34 7.21 2.31 8.93
C ALA A 34 7.79 0.94 9.27
N THR A 35 7.76 0.57 10.55
CA THR A 35 7.90 -0.82 10.97
C THR A 35 6.68 -1.60 10.44
N GLY A 36 6.87 -2.80 9.92
CA GLY A 36 5.79 -3.61 9.33
C GLY A 36 5.74 -3.61 7.80
N LEU A 37 6.58 -2.79 7.12
CA LEU A 37 6.74 -2.83 5.67
C LEU A 37 8.12 -3.33 5.28
N SER A 38 8.18 -4.41 4.51
CA SER A 38 9.41 -4.89 3.89
C SER A 38 9.36 -4.58 2.39
N ALA A 39 10.27 -3.72 1.91
CA ALA A 39 10.38 -3.45 0.48
C ALA A 39 10.96 -4.67 -0.24
N ILE A 40 10.25 -5.15 -1.25
CA ILE A 40 10.71 -6.16 -2.18
C ILE A 40 10.95 -5.46 -3.50
N ILE A 41 12.20 -5.24 -3.86
CA ILE A 41 12.58 -4.56 -5.10
C ILE A 41 12.68 -5.62 -6.21
N PRO A 42 11.85 -5.57 -7.26
CA PRO A 42 12.02 -6.42 -8.44
C PRO A 42 13.38 -6.19 -9.10
N LYS A 43 14.00 -7.24 -9.63
CA LYS A 43 15.33 -7.18 -10.27
C LYS A 43 15.42 -6.22 -11.47
N ASP A 44 14.28 -5.91 -12.09
CA ASP A 44 14.16 -5.04 -13.28
C ASP A 44 13.56 -3.67 -12.94
N ASN A 45 13.79 -3.19 -11.73
CA ASN A 45 13.18 -1.94 -11.28
C ASN A 45 13.92 -0.73 -11.87
N ASP A 46 13.25 -0.01 -12.76
CA ASP A 46 13.68 1.29 -13.30
C ASP A 46 13.54 2.46 -12.30
N GLY A 47 13.21 2.16 -11.03
CA GLY A 47 13.04 3.11 -9.95
C GLY A 47 11.64 3.72 -9.84
N TYR A 48 10.72 3.39 -10.76
CA TYR A 48 9.35 3.94 -10.75
C TYR A 48 8.33 3.04 -10.05
N CYS A 49 8.69 1.79 -9.76
CA CYS A 49 7.79 0.81 -9.13
C CYS A 49 8.49 0.12 -7.96
N THR A 50 7.82 0.07 -6.81
CA THR A 50 8.29 -0.68 -5.64
C THR A 50 7.16 -1.55 -5.11
N VAL A 51 7.46 -2.80 -4.79
CA VAL A 51 6.52 -3.70 -4.13
C VAL A 51 6.89 -3.81 -2.65
N TYR A 52 5.91 -3.57 -1.79
CA TYR A 52 6.03 -3.74 -0.35
C TYR A 52 5.22 -4.96 0.10
N LYS A 53 5.81 -5.74 0.98
CA LYS A 53 5.09 -6.75 1.76
C LYS A 53 4.71 -6.14 3.10
N MET A 54 3.44 -6.24 3.47
CA MET A 54 2.96 -5.82 4.78
C MET A 54 3.05 -6.94 5.80
N ASP A 55 3.20 -6.56 7.06
CA ASP A 55 3.08 -7.47 8.19
C ASP A 55 1.60 -7.74 8.44
N CYS A 56 1.18 -8.98 8.24
CA CYS A 56 -0.19 -9.41 8.39
C CYS A 56 -0.26 -10.53 9.45
N GLU A 57 -1.36 -10.58 10.21
CA GLU A 57 -1.58 -11.61 11.22
C GLU A 57 -1.55 -13.02 10.60
N ASP A 58 -2.15 -13.15 9.42
CA ASP A 58 -2.11 -14.35 8.60
C ASP A 58 -2.06 -13.98 7.10
N GLY A 59 -1.68 -14.94 6.26
CA GLY A 59 -1.75 -14.73 4.81
C GLY A 59 -0.69 -13.79 4.24
N LEU A 60 -1.09 -12.96 3.28
CA LEU A 60 -0.18 -12.11 2.50
C LEU A 60 -0.81 -10.76 2.17
N GLY A 61 -0.10 -9.68 2.48
CA GLY A 61 -0.44 -8.32 2.08
C GLY A 61 0.64 -7.74 1.17
N LEU A 62 0.24 -7.28 0.00
CA LEU A 62 1.12 -6.64 -0.97
C LEU A 62 0.61 -5.26 -1.35
N MET A 63 1.53 -4.31 -1.38
CA MET A 63 1.33 -2.97 -1.91
C MET A 63 2.30 -2.74 -3.08
N THR A 64 1.77 -2.49 -4.27
CA THR A 64 2.59 -2.11 -5.43
C THR A 64 2.47 -0.61 -5.64
N VAL A 65 3.55 0.10 -5.38
CA VAL A 65 3.61 1.57 -5.41
C VAL A 65 4.31 2.02 -6.69
N TYR A 66 3.63 2.84 -7.47
CA TYR A 66 4.17 3.50 -8.66
C TYR A 66 4.35 5.00 -8.37
N GLN A 67 5.55 5.52 -8.59
CA GLN A 67 5.81 6.95 -8.61
C GLN A 67 5.38 7.48 -9.98
N VAL A 68 4.22 8.13 -10.05
CA VAL A 68 3.61 8.61 -11.31
C VAL A 68 4.15 9.99 -11.67
N TYR A 69 4.29 10.85 -10.66
CA TYR A 69 4.76 12.22 -10.77
C TYR A 69 5.38 12.65 -9.44
N PRO A 70 6.26 13.65 -9.36
CA PRO A 70 6.70 14.21 -8.08
C PRO A 70 5.51 14.57 -7.19
N GLY A 71 5.40 13.94 -6.02
CA GLY A 71 4.28 14.11 -5.09
C GLY A 71 3.02 13.30 -5.42
N ILE A 72 3.01 12.47 -6.48
CA ILE A 72 1.85 11.64 -6.82
C ILE A 72 2.28 10.17 -6.93
N GLN A 73 1.66 9.33 -6.12
CA GLN A 73 1.83 7.89 -6.14
C GLN A 73 0.51 7.19 -6.46
N LEU A 74 0.60 6.12 -7.24
CA LEU A 74 -0.49 5.18 -7.47
C LEU A 74 -0.14 3.86 -6.79
N ILE A 75 -1.04 3.37 -5.93
CA ILE A 75 -0.82 2.17 -5.13
C ILE A 75 -1.89 1.13 -5.49
N TYR A 76 -1.44 -0.08 -5.79
CA TYR A 76 -2.31 -1.25 -5.86
C TYR A 76 -2.16 -2.05 -4.58
N ASN A 77 -3.27 -2.21 -3.87
CA ASN A 77 -3.38 -3.02 -2.67
C ASN A 77 -3.94 -4.40 -3.04
N ASP A 78 -3.28 -5.46 -2.61
CA ASP A 78 -3.72 -6.86 -2.79
C ASP A 78 -3.43 -7.63 -1.50
N PHE A 79 -4.47 -7.75 -0.66
CA PHE A 79 -4.39 -8.40 0.64
C PHE A 79 -5.24 -9.66 0.65
N GLU A 80 -4.63 -10.78 1.04
CA GLU A 80 -5.28 -12.06 1.33
C GLU A 80 -4.90 -12.43 2.78
N ALA A 81 -5.55 -11.78 3.74
CA ALA A 81 -5.29 -11.88 5.17
C ALA A 81 -6.54 -11.49 5.96
N THR A 82 -6.56 -11.75 7.26
CA THR A 82 -7.62 -11.25 8.17
C THR A 82 -7.33 -9.83 8.62
N SER A 83 -6.07 -9.51 8.86
CA SER A 83 -5.61 -8.15 9.19
C SER A 83 -4.16 -7.95 8.79
N CYS A 84 -3.79 -6.70 8.58
CA CYS A 84 -2.41 -6.27 8.39
C CYS A 84 -2.12 -5.06 9.28
N TYR A 85 -0.85 -4.95 9.72
CA TYR A 85 -0.39 -3.89 10.59
C TYR A 85 0.51 -2.93 9.85
N TRP A 86 0.38 -1.66 10.20
CA TRP A 86 1.24 -0.61 9.71
C TRP A 86 1.56 0.39 10.84
N ASP A 87 2.84 0.65 11.06
CA ASP A 87 3.33 1.55 12.11
C ASP A 87 4.10 2.72 11.49
N GLY A 88 3.47 3.42 10.56
CA GLY A 88 4.04 4.58 9.89
C GLY A 88 3.49 5.90 10.41
N THR A 89 4.38 6.86 10.63
CA THR A 89 3.99 8.27 10.73
C THR A 89 4.13 8.92 9.37
N ILE A 90 3.05 9.43 8.81
CA ILE A 90 3.05 10.17 7.55
C ILE A 90 2.80 11.65 7.82
N ASP A 91 3.35 12.50 6.96
CA ASP A 91 3.18 13.94 7.05
C ASP A 91 1.70 14.34 6.91
N LYS A 92 1.31 15.41 7.62
CA LYS A 92 -0.05 15.97 7.60
C LYS A 92 -0.49 16.47 6.22
N ASN A 93 0.46 16.74 5.33
CA ASN A 93 0.21 17.25 4.00
C ASN A 93 -0.01 16.14 2.96
N VAL A 94 -0.14 14.89 3.38
CA VAL A 94 -0.38 13.77 2.47
C VAL A 94 -1.85 13.39 2.50
N LEU A 95 -2.48 13.38 1.32
CA LEU A 95 -3.86 12.98 1.10
C LEU A 95 -3.90 11.61 0.42
N GLU A 96 -4.74 10.72 0.91
CA GLU A 96 -5.06 9.46 0.24
C GLU A 96 -6.48 9.46 -0.30
N ILE A 97 -6.63 9.00 -1.54
CA ILE A 97 -7.90 8.65 -2.17
C ILE A 97 -7.86 7.15 -2.41
N ASN A 98 -8.64 6.39 -1.65
CA ASN A 98 -8.67 4.93 -1.73
C ASN A 98 -10.00 4.44 -2.29
N HIS A 99 -9.96 3.58 -3.31
CA HIS A 99 -11.11 2.95 -3.94
C HIS A 99 -11.06 1.43 -3.73
N CYS A 100 -12.02 0.89 -3.01
CA CYS A 100 -12.20 -0.55 -2.83
C CYS A 100 -12.75 -1.17 -4.11
N ARG A 101 -12.01 -2.09 -4.71
CA ARG A 101 -12.42 -2.81 -5.93
C ARG A 101 -13.05 -4.15 -5.66
N GLU A 102 -12.53 -4.85 -4.66
CA GLU A 102 -13.00 -6.16 -4.25
C GLU A 102 -12.78 -6.34 -2.76
N GLY A 103 -13.65 -7.06 -2.10
CA GLY A 103 -13.52 -7.38 -0.69
C GLY A 103 -14.05 -6.29 0.21
N ARG A 104 -13.44 -6.16 1.38
CA ARG A 104 -13.89 -5.24 2.43
C ARG A 104 -12.75 -4.89 3.37
N GLU A 105 -12.68 -3.62 3.75
CA GLU A 105 -11.74 -3.10 4.73
C GLU A 105 -12.49 -2.46 5.88
N GLY A 106 -12.01 -2.66 7.10
CA GLY A 106 -12.44 -1.95 8.30
C GLY A 106 -11.22 -1.50 9.08
N SER A 107 -11.19 -0.23 9.47
CA SER A 107 -10.08 0.37 10.18
C SER A 107 -10.57 1.33 11.24
N VAL A 108 -9.85 1.43 12.36
CA VAL A 108 -10.05 2.49 13.35
C VAL A 108 -8.93 3.51 13.18
N LEU A 109 -9.30 4.71 12.76
CA LEU A 109 -8.36 5.80 12.56
C LEU A 109 -7.84 6.33 13.91
N GLN A 110 -6.71 7.04 13.91
CA GLN A 110 -6.14 7.64 15.12
C GLN A 110 -7.10 8.62 15.82
N SER A 111 -7.99 9.26 15.06
CA SER A 111 -9.07 10.10 15.60
C SER A 111 -10.13 9.33 16.40
N GLY A 112 -10.11 7.99 16.38
CA GLY A 112 -11.15 7.12 16.92
C GLY A 112 -12.35 6.93 15.97
N SER A 113 -12.35 7.56 14.80
CA SER A 113 -13.37 7.33 13.77
C SER A 113 -13.14 5.97 13.10
N CYS A 114 -14.23 5.30 12.73
CA CYS A 114 -14.18 4.05 11.97
C CYS A 114 -14.26 4.35 10.48
N LEU A 115 -13.33 3.80 9.72
CA LEU A 115 -13.40 3.72 8.27
C LEU A 115 -13.91 2.33 7.90
N TYR A 116 -14.84 2.27 6.98
CA TYR A 116 -15.37 1.02 6.48
C TYR A 116 -15.63 1.12 4.97
N LEU A 117 -14.93 0.30 4.20
CA LEU A 117 -15.00 0.28 2.75
C LEU A 117 -15.48 -1.09 2.27
N GLY A 118 -16.49 -1.09 1.42
CA GLY A 118 -16.94 -2.25 0.65
C GLY A 118 -16.65 -2.05 -0.83
N GLU A 119 -16.93 -3.07 -1.62
CA GLU A 119 -16.74 -3.03 -3.08
C GLU A 119 -17.48 -1.84 -3.71
N GLY A 120 -16.75 -1.02 -4.47
CA GLY A 120 -17.25 0.19 -5.11
C GLY A 120 -17.13 1.47 -4.25
N ASP A 121 -16.85 1.36 -2.95
CA ASP A 121 -16.71 2.51 -2.08
C ASP A 121 -15.39 3.26 -2.33
N LEU A 122 -15.42 4.56 -2.02
CA LEU A 122 -14.28 5.46 -2.11
C LEU A 122 -14.14 6.23 -0.81
N SER A 123 -12.92 6.30 -0.28
CA SER A 123 -12.57 7.17 0.84
C SER A 123 -11.57 8.24 0.42
N ILE A 124 -11.64 9.39 1.09
CA ILE A 124 -10.67 10.48 0.97
C ILE A 124 -10.33 10.92 2.39
N HIS A 125 -9.07 10.84 2.76
CA HIS A 125 -8.59 11.25 4.08
C HIS A 125 -7.14 11.68 4.05
N THR A 126 -6.72 12.43 5.08
CA THR A 126 -5.31 12.77 5.27
C THR A 126 -4.59 11.63 5.97
N MET A 127 -3.37 11.35 5.57
CA MET A 127 -2.63 10.18 6.07
C MET A 127 -2.04 10.38 7.48
N ASP A 128 -2.10 11.57 8.06
CA ASP A 128 -1.79 11.79 9.48
C ASP A 128 -2.79 11.14 10.44
N ASN A 129 -3.94 10.73 9.89
CA ASN A 129 -5.01 10.04 10.61
C ASN A 129 -5.15 8.57 10.16
N CYS A 130 -4.07 7.94 9.69
CA CYS A 130 -4.08 6.55 9.28
C CYS A 130 -4.38 5.60 10.43
N ALA A 131 -4.98 4.47 10.09
CA ALA A 131 -5.11 3.34 11.01
C ALA A 131 -3.76 2.63 11.18
N SER A 132 -3.49 2.15 12.38
CA SER A 132 -2.36 1.26 12.65
C SER A 132 -2.66 -0.21 12.30
N GLU A 133 -3.93 -0.54 12.20
CA GLU A 133 -4.42 -1.87 11.86
C GLU A 133 -5.55 -1.77 10.85
N MET A 134 -5.48 -2.60 9.82
CA MET A 134 -6.51 -2.78 8.82
C MET A 134 -7.04 -4.19 8.92
N ALA A 135 -8.36 -4.34 9.13
CA ALA A 135 -9.04 -5.62 9.18
C ALA A 135 -9.74 -5.90 7.85
N PHE A 136 -9.68 -7.15 7.40
CA PHE A 136 -10.31 -7.61 6.17
C PHE A 136 -11.34 -8.72 6.49
N PRO A 137 -12.60 -8.36 6.79
CA PRO A 137 -13.62 -9.31 7.25
C PRO A 137 -13.90 -10.45 6.26
N LEU A 138 -13.67 -10.24 4.98
CA LEU A 138 -13.81 -11.24 3.93
C LEU A 138 -12.50 -11.99 3.61
N ARG A 139 -11.44 -11.77 4.42
CA ARG A 139 -10.10 -12.32 4.23
C ARG A 139 -9.43 -11.94 2.91
N HIS A 140 -9.97 -10.97 2.22
CA HIS A 140 -9.36 -10.38 1.03
C HIS A 140 -9.78 -8.92 0.88
N TYR A 141 -8.88 -8.14 0.34
CA TYR A 141 -9.12 -6.76 -0.07
C TYR A 141 -8.25 -6.44 -1.28
N ARG A 142 -8.85 -5.84 -2.31
CA ARG A 142 -8.16 -5.27 -3.46
C ARG A 142 -8.62 -3.86 -3.68
N GLY A 143 -7.67 -2.93 -3.60
CA GLY A 143 -7.93 -1.51 -3.74
C GLY A 143 -6.94 -0.81 -4.64
N ILE A 144 -7.28 0.41 -5.01
CA ILE A 144 -6.39 1.34 -5.69
C ILE A 144 -6.39 2.62 -4.88
N SER A 145 -5.20 3.04 -4.43
CA SER A 145 -5.03 4.33 -3.77
C SER A 145 -4.25 5.29 -4.67
N VAL A 146 -4.64 6.56 -4.64
CA VAL A 146 -3.84 7.68 -5.12
C VAL A 146 -3.38 8.46 -3.90
N VAL A 147 -2.08 8.60 -3.74
CA VAL A 147 -1.47 9.35 -2.63
C VAL A 147 -0.86 10.62 -3.18
N LEU A 148 -1.22 11.74 -2.59
CA LEU A 148 -0.83 13.09 -3.01
C LEU A 148 -0.06 13.77 -1.87
N ASP A 149 1.21 14.10 -2.10
CA ASP A 149 1.94 15.06 -1.29
C ASP A 149 1.55 16.46 -1.74
N LEU A 150 0.68 17.10 -0.97
CA LEU A 150 0.06 18.39 -1.33
C LEU A 150 1.09 19.52 -1.44
N GLU A 151 2.19 19.45 -0.69
CA GLU A 151 3.26 20.43 -0.77
C GLU A 151 4.03 20.29 -2.09
N LEU A 152 4.48 19.08 -2.43
CA LEU A 152 5.19 18.82 -3.68
C LEU A 152 4.32 19.09 -4.92
N VAL A 153 3.05 18.70 -4.89
CA VAL A 153 2.12 18.95 -6.01
C VAL A 153 1.90 20.43 -6.21
N SER A 154 1.81 21.23 -5.13
CA SER A 154 1.62 22.68 -5.23
C SER A 154 2.82 23.43 -5.82
N GLN A 155 4.02 22.87 -5.70
CA GLN A 155 5.26 23.45 -6.23
C GLN A 155 5.49 23.11 -7.72
N ASN A 156 4.75 22.13 -8.27
CA ASN A 156 4.88 21.67 -9.65
C ASN A 156 3.50 21.73 -10.35
N PRO A 157 2.95 22.91 -10.61
CA PRO A 157 1.65 23.09 -11.24
C PRO A 157 1.62 22.68 -12.73
#